data_7a72f26facd9e98c41e98513b53a12b9
#
_entry.id   7a72f26facd9e98c41e98513b53a12b9
#
_cell.length_a   1.000
_cell.length_b   1.000
_cell.length_c   1.000
_cell.angle_alpha   90.00
_cell.angle_beta   90.00
_cell.angle_gamma   90.00
#
_symmetry.space_group_name_H-M   'P 1'
#
loop_
_entity.id
_entity.type
_entity.pdbx_description
1 polymer ?
#
loop_
_entity_poly.entity_id
_entity_poly.type
_entity_poly.pdbx_seq_one_letter_code
_entity_poly.pdbx_strand_id
1 'polypeptide(L)'
;KNENNITISAGSLFTDPGIQASTKLAIDRCLRNQAIEYFSKHKNAGFLSLNISPDWIDLLDKNNTIPTIGMIDKLSIDPSRILIEITERTGTIGNLRRLTEEYQRLGLQVAIDDFGAGASKVDRIIELEPDYIKIDMKLFKSAAKGGTAANVLLSITLIAQRAGCKIICEGIETKEEFFFAIDCGADYIQGWLFKEAIPEVIADDSFSSKVSHLKRLYLEKKS
;
A
#
# COMPACT_ATOMS: atom_id res chain seq x y z
N LYS A 1 -9.63 21.60 1.51
CA LYS A 1 -10.91 22.07 2.06
C LYS A 1 -11.59 22.92 1.00
N ASN A 2 -12.92 22.81 0.86
CA ASN A 2 -13.68 23.67 -0.03
C ASN A 2 -13.91 25.06 0.61
N GLU A 3 -14.56 25.96 -0.12
CA GLU A 3 -14.90 27.34 0.32
C GLU A 3 -15.67 27.34 1.66
N ASN A 4 -16.36 26.27 2.01
CA ASN A 4 -17.09 26.07 3.26
C ASN A 4 -16.27 25.37 4.36
N ASN A 5 -14.95 25.28 4.20
CA ASN A 5 -14.02 24.62 5.14
C ASN A 5 -14.27 23.11 5.35
N ILE A 6 -15.04 22.47 4.45
CA ILE A 6 -15.32 21.04 4.47
C ILE A 6 -14.13 20.28 3.86
N THR A 7 -13.66 19.25 4.55
CA THR A 7 -12.62 18.38 4.02
C THR A 7 -13.19 17.54 2.87
N ILE A 8 -12.63 17.69 1.67
CA ILE A 8 -12.98 16.90 0.49
C ILE A 8 -11.93 15.80 0.36
N SER A 9 -12.37 14.57 0.04
CA SER A 9 -11.44 13.47 -0.26
C SER A 9 -10.60 13.81 -1.50
N ALA A 10 -9.28 13.61 -1.42
CA ALA A 10 -8.40 13.79 -2.58
C ALA A 10 -8.80 12.86 -3.74
N GLY A 11 -9.38 11.68 -3.46
CA GLY A 11 -9.88 10.76 -4.46
C GLY A 11 -10.90 11.39 -5.43
N SER A 12 -11.73 12.33 -4.95
CA SER A 12 -12.70 13.02 -5.81
C SER A 12 -12.03 13.87 -6.90
N LEU A 13 -10.85 14.43 -6.64
CA LEU A 13 -10.08 15.19 -7.64
C LEU A 13 -9.57 14.29 -8.76
N PHE A 14 -9.13 13.07 -8.42
CA PHE A 14 -8.58 12.15 -9.41
C PHE A 14 -9.66 11.44 -10.23
N THR A 15 -10.87 11.31 -9.70
CA THR A 15 -12.02 10.70 -10.40
C THR A 15 -12.88 11.69 -11.19
N ASP A 16 -12.69 13.01 -10.98
CA ASP A 16 -13.46 14.04 -11.68
C ASP A 16 -13.09 14.08 -13.19
N PRO A 17 -14.04 13.80 -14.10
CA PRO A 17 -13.80 13.85 -15.53
C PRO A 17 -13.57 15.28 -16.07
N GLY A 18 -13.98 16.30 -15.33
CA GLY A 18 -13.77 17.71 -15.69
C GLY A 18 -12.32 18.19 -15.50
N ILE A 19 -11.49 17.43 -14.78
CA ILE A 19 -10.09 17.79 -14.54
C ILE A 19 -9.20 17.11 -15.59
N GLN A 20 -8.42 17.89 -16.32
CA GLN A 20 -7.48 17.37 -17.32
C GLN A 20 -6.43 16.44 -16.70
N ALA A 21 -6.03 15.40 -17.42
CA ALA A 21 -5.01 14.42 -16.98
C ALA A 21 -3.68 15.11 -16.59
N SER A 22 -3.24 16.11 -17.35
CA SER A 22 -2.04 16.89 -17.03
C SER A 22 -2.12 17.61 -15.68
N THR A 23 -3.30 18.11 -15.33
CA THR A 23 -3.54 18.76 -14.02
C THR A 23 -3.53 17.74 -12.90
N LYS A 24 -4.19 16.58 -13.09
CA LYS A 24 -4.16 15.47 -12.11
C LYS A 24 -2.73 15.01 -11.83
N LEU A 25 -1.92 14.86 -12.88
CA LEU A 25 -0.50 14.52 -12.77
C LEU A 25 0.33 15.57 -12.00
N ALA A 26 0.08 16.86 -12.28
CA ALA A 26 0.78 17.92 -11.56
C ALA A 26 0.43 17.94 -10.07
N ILE A 27 -0.86 17.72 -9.73
CA ILE A 27 -1.33 17.59 -8.34
C ILE A 27 -0.69 16.37 -7.68
N ASP A 28 -0.72 15.21 -8.32
CA ASP A 28 -0.15 13.97 -7.80
C ASP A 28 1.35 14.11 -7.52
N ARG A 29 2.11 14.71 -8.47
CA ARG A 29 3.53 15.02 -8.27
C ARG A 29 3.76 15.94 -7.08
N CYS A 30 2.96 17.00 -6.96
CA CYS A 30 3.06 17.96 -5.85
C CYS A 30 2.84 17.26 -4.51
N LEU A 31 1.78 16.46 -4.40
CA LEU A 31 1.44 15.73 -3.16
C LEU A 31 2.53 14.72 -2.78
N ARG A 32 3.05 13.97 -3.74
CA ARG A 32 4.15 13.02 -3.48
C ARG A 32 5.42 13.73 -3.04
N ASN A 33 5.79 14.83 -3.68
CA ASN A 33 6.97 15.60 -3.29
C ASN A 33 6.82 16.15 -1.86
N GLN A 34 5.63 16.65 -1.49
CA GLN A 34 5.36 17.11 -0.13
C GLN A 34 5.45 15.96 0.89
N ALA A 35 4.89 14.78 0.55
CA ALA A 35 4.96 13.61 1.42
C ALA A 35 6.41 13.15 1.64
N ILE A 36 7.20 13.08 0.58
CA ILE A 36 8.62 12.70 0.64
C ILE A 36 9.42 13.74 1.46
N GLU A 37 9.20 15.03 1.23
CA GLU A 37 9.86 16.10 1.98
C GLU A 37 9.48 16.05 3.47
N TYR A 38 8.20 15.82 3.78
CA TYR A 38 7.75 15.66 5.15
C TYR A 38 8.39 14.43 5.82
N PHE A 39 8.38 13.30 5.13
CA PHE A 39 8.96 12.04 5.60
C PHE A 39 10.47 12.15 5.87
N SER A 40 11.21 12.89 5.04
CA SER A 40 12.65 13.08 5.20
C SER A 40 13.06 13.67 6.56
N LYS A 41 12.16 14.44 7.17
CA LYS A 41 12.33 15.06 8.49
C LYS A 41 12.12 14.07 9.65
N HIS A 42 11.57 12.87 9.37
CA HIS A 42 11.18 11.87 10.37
C HIS A 42 12.01 10.59 10.21
N LYS A 43 13.28 10.64 10.63
CA LYS A 43 14.24 9.54 10.44
C LYS A 43 13.80 8.22 11.10
N ASN A 44 13.04 8.30 12.19
CA ASN A 44 12.56 7.14 12.94
C ASN A 44 11.19 6.61 12.45
N ALA A 45 10.54 7.26 11.47
CA ALA A 45 9.36 6.72 10.83
C ALA A 45 9.72 5.46 10.04
N GLY A 46 8.82 4.48 9.98
CA GLY A 46 9.01 3.25 9.23
C GLY A 46 9.10 3.48 7.72
N PHE A 47 8.09 3.02 6.98
CA PHE A 47 7.99 3.20 5.53
C PHE A 47 7.08 4.38 5.17
N LEU A 48 7.38 5.04 4.06
CA LEU A 48 6.46 5.92 3.37
C LEU A 48 5.86 5.17 2.19
N SER A 49 4.54 5.00 2.21
CA SER A 49 3.80 4.41 1.09
C SER A 49 3.32 5.49 0.13
N LEU A 50 3.53 5.28 -1.17
CA LEU A 50 3.21 6.22 -2.23
C LEU A 50 2.45 5.53 -3.36
N ASN A 51 1.21 5.92 -3.58
CA ASN A 51 0.44 5.48 -4.74
C ASN A 51 1.00 6.04 -6.04
N ILE A 52 1.06 5.21 -7.07
CA ILE A 52 1.37 5.61 -8.44
C ILE A 52 0.10 5.60 -9.28
N SER A 53 -0.23 6.77 -9.85
CA SER A 53 -1.32 6.87 -10.80
C SER A 53 -0.99 6.13 -12.10
N PRO A 54 -2.00 5.44 -12.72
CA PRO A 54 -1.84 4.79 -14.03
C PRO A 54 -1.29 5.68 -15.11
N ASP A 55 -1.74 6.93 -15.13
CA ASP A 55 -1.35 7.91 -16.14
C ASP A 55 0.16 8.19 -16.14
N TRP A 56 0.84 7.93 -15.02
CA TRP A 56 2.29 8.02 -14.93
C TRP A 56 3.03 6.95 -15.73
N ILE A 57 2.46 5.75 -15.80
CA ILE A 57 3.07 4.59 -16.43
C ILE A 57 3.19 4.83 -17.94
N ASP A 58 2.16 5.44 -18.54
CA ASP A 58 2.14 5.77 -19.97
C ASP A 58 3.05 6.96 -20.33
N LEU A 59 3.34 7.82 -19.34
CA LEU A 59 4.27 8.95 -19.53
C LEU A 59 5.73 8.58 -19.37
N LEU A 60 6.05 7.51 -18.64
CA LEU A 60 7.43 7.01 -18.49
C LEU A 60 8.03 6.58 -19.81
N ASP A 61 7.22 6.09 -20.75
CA ASP A 61 7.67 5.70 -22.09
C ASP A 61 8.27 6.86 -22.90
N LYS A 62 7.89 8.10 -22.62
CA LYS A 62 8.31 9.27 -23.40
C LYS A 62 9.61 9.92 -22.91
N ASN A 63 9.96 9.80 -21.62
CA ASN A 63 11.05 10.58 -21.03
C ASN A 63 12.05 9.79 -20.20
N ASN A 64 11.87 8.50 -20.01
CA ASN A 64 12.76 7.60 -19.24
C ASN A 64 13.13 8.10 -17.81
N THR A 65 12.34 9.02 -17.24
CA THR A 65 12.63 9.63 -15.95
C THR A 65 11.58 9.18 -14.93
N ILE A 66 12.02 8.52 -13.87
CA ILE A 66 11.15 8.18 -12.74
C ILE A 66 11.10 9.39 -11.80
N PRO A 67 9.97 10.11 -11.74
CA PRO A 67 9.92 11.44 -11.09
C PRO A 67 10.22 11.43 -9.60
N THR A 68 9.95 10.32 -8.93
CA THR A 68 10.09 10.17 -7.47
C THR A 68 11.56 10.06 -7.04
N ILE A 69 12.41 9.48 -7.89
CA ILE A 69 13.81 9.16 -7.56
C ILE A 69 14.63 10.40 -7.28
N GLY A 70 14.53 11.44 -8.13
CA GLY A 70 15.29 12.65 -7.94
C GLY A 70 15.04 13.36 -6.60
N MET A 71 13.85 13.22 -6.01
CA MET A 71 13.56 13.76 -4.68
C MET A 71 14.14 12.88 -3.56
N ILE A 72 14.10 11.57 -3.71
CA ILE A 72 14.66 10.61 -2.76
C ILE A 72 16.17 10.84 -2.64
N ASP A 73 16.87 10.93 -3.79
CA ASP A 73 18.31 11.19 -3.85
C ASP A 73 18.66 12.55 -3.23
N LYS A 74 17.96 13.61 -3.66
CA LYS A 74 18.18 14.98 -3.16
C LYS A 74 18.06 15.09 -1.65
N LEU A 75 17.14 14.35 -1.04
CA LEU A 75 16.86 14.38 0.40
C LEU A 75 17.61 13.29 1.17
N SER A 76 18.45 12.51 0.49
CA SER A 76 19.25 11.41 1.08
C SER A 76 18.40 10.44 1.90
N ILE A 77 17.21 10.09 1.36
CA ILE A 77 16.32 9.10 1.97
C ILE A 77 16.82 7.72 1.55
N ASP A 78 16.89 6.78 2.48
CA ASP A 78 17.13 5.38 2.17
C ASP A 78 15.98 4.85 1.29
N PRO A 79 16.24 4.45 0.02
CA PRO A 79 15.20 3.99 -0.89
C PRO A 79 14.38 2.81 -0.34
N SER A 80 14.99 1.94 0.46
CA SER A 80 14.32 0.80 1.07
C SER A 80 13.19 1.18 2.03
N ARG A 81 13.11 2.45 2.43
CA ARG A 81 12.04 3.02 3.25
C ARG A 81 10.87 3.58 2.45
N ILE A 82 10.91 3.48 1.13
CA ILE A 82 9.83 3.93 0.25
C ILE A 82 9.15 2.72 -0.34
N LEU A 83 7.83 2.62 -0.15
CA LEU A 83 6.97 1.61 -0.72
C LEU A 83 6.12 2.23 -1.83
N ILE A 84 6.28 1.75 -3.04
CA ILE A 84 5.49 2.17 -4.20
C ILE A 84 4.27 1.26 -4.33
N GLU A 85 3.08 1.83 -4.27
CA GLU A 85 1.82 1.09 -4.42
C GLU A 85 1.29 1.20 -5.85
N ILE A 86 1.11 0.05 -6.49
CA ILE A 86 0.62 -0.09 -7.86
C ILE A 86 -0.71 -0.82 -7.79
N THR A 87 -1.80 -0.21 -8.25
CA THR A 87 -3.09 -0.90 -8.29
C THR A 87 -3.10 -1.96 -9.40
N GLU A 88 -3.73 -3.12 -9.16
CA GLU A 88 -3.80 -4.21 -10.12
C GLU A 88 -4.48 -3.85 -11.46
N ARG A 89 -5.25 -2.76 -11.47
CA ARG A 89 -6.08 -2.33 -12.60
C ARG A 89 -5.38 -1.42 -13.60
N THR A 90 -4.16 -1.01 -13.32
CA THR A 90 -3.51 0.09 -14.02
C THR A 90 -2.46 -0.36 -15.03
N GLY A 91 -2.54 0.19 -16.24
CA GLY A 91 -1.53 0.02 -17.27
C GLY A 91 -1.48 -1.36 -17.95
N THR A 92 -0.64 -1.47 -18.97
CA THR A 92 -0.32 -2.77 -19.57
C THR A 92 0.66 -3.52 -18.65
N ILE A 93 0.59 -4.83 -18.63
CA ILE A 93 1.45 -5.65 -17.77
C ILE A 93 2.94 -5.41 -18.05
N GLY A 94 3.31 -5.22 -19.32
CA GLY A 94 4.69 -4.95 -19.70
C GLY A 94 5.24 -3.64 -19.11
N ASN A 95 4.43 -2.57 -19.11
CA ASN A 95 4.81 -1.29 -18.50
C ASN A 95 4.90 -1.39 -16.99
N LEU A 96 3.97 -2.11 -16.36
CA LEU A 96 3.99 -2.35 -14.90
C LEU A 96 5.24 -3.13 -14.49
N ARG A 97 5.55 -4.21 -15.21
CA ARG A 97 6.74 -5.02 -14.95
C ARG A 97 8.01 -4.19 -15.03
N ARG A 98 8.20 -3.44 -16.11
CA ARG A 98 9.37 -2.56 -16.28
C ARG A 98 9.47 -1.54 -15.15
N LEU A 99 8.34 -0.96 -14.73
CA LEU A 99 8.30 0.00 -13.63
C LEU A 99 8.70 -0.65 -12.31
N THR A 100 8.16 -1.84 -12.01
CA THR A 100 8.49 -2.60 -10.80
C THR A 100 9.97 -2.92 -10.75
N GLU A 101 10.52 -3.51 -11.84
CA GLU A 101 11.94 -3.84 -11.95
C GLU A 101 12.83 -2.62 -11.74
N GLU A 102 12.44 -1.46 -12.30
CA GLU A 102 13.23 -0.23 -12.18
C GLU A 102 13.20 0.34 -10.75
N TYR A 103 12.04 0.35 -10.07
CA TYR A 103 11.97 0.77 -8.68
C TYR A 103 12.79 -0.16 -7.76
N GLN A 104 12.66 -1.47 -7.94
CA GLN A 104 13.42 -2.46 -7.15
C GLN A 104 14.93 -2.33 -7.41
N ARG A 105 15.37 -2.12 -8.68
CA ARG A 105 16.77 -1.86 -9.04
C ARG A 105 17.33 -0.64 -8.32
N LEU A 106 16.50 0.36 -8.07
CA LEU A 106 16.86 1.58 -7.33
C LEU A 106 16.74 1.43 -5.81
N GLY A 107 16.40 0.24 -5.33
CA GLY A 107 16.31 -0.09 -3.91
C GLY A 107 14.97 0.24 -3.25
N LEU A 108 13.97 0.72 -4.00
CA LEU A 108 12.63 0.92 -3.46
C LEU A 108 11.89 -0.42 -3.34
N GLN A 109 10.86 -0.43 -2.53
CA GLN A 109 9.95 -1.57 -2.38
C GLN A 109 8.69 -1.35 -3.23
N VAL A 110 8.12 -2.42 -3.78
CA VAL A 110 6.90 -2.35 -4.60
C VAL A 110 5.80 -3.22 -4.02
N ALA A 111 4.59 -2.67 -3.93
CA ALA A 111 3.39 -3.38 -3.51
C ALA A 111 2.34 -3.40 -4.63
N ILE A 112 1.68 -4.54 -4.80
CA ILE A 112 0.41 -4.58 -5.52
C ILE A 112 -0.69 -4.21 -4.54
N ASP A 113 -1.41 -3.13 -4.83
CA ASP A 113 -2.51 -2.61 -4.02
C ASP A 113 -3.88 -3.12 -4.48
N ASP A 114 -4.87 -3.05 -3.59
CA ASP A 114 -6.26 -3.50 -3.83
C ASP A 114 -6.36 -4.97 -4.30
N PHE A 115 -5.43 -5.84 -3.88
CA PHE A 115 -5.41 -7.23 -4.31
C PHE A 115 -6.66 -7.97 -3.82
N GLY A 116 -7.46 -8.43 -4.77
CA GLY A 116 -8.74 -9.08 -4.49
C GLY A 116 -9.97 -8.20 -4.70
N ALA A 117 -9.84 -6.94 -5.07
CA ALA A 117 -10.96 -6.04 -5.34
C ALA A 117 -11.72 -6.34 -6.64
N GLY A 118 -11.31 -7.35 -7.41
CA GLY A 118 -11.92 -7.71 -8.69
C GLY A 118 -11.54 -9.12 -9.14
N ALA A 119 -11.28 -9.30 -10.43
CA ALA A 119 -10.71 -10.54 -10.96
C ALA A 119 -9.19 -10.56 -10.67
N SER A 120 -8.84 -10.63 -9.39
CA SER A 120 -7.43 -10.70 -8.95
C SER A 120 -6.74 -11.86 -9.61
N LYS A 121 -5.70 -11.54 -10.33
CA LYS A 121 -4.96 -12.53 -11.08
C LYS A 121 -3.69 -12.87 -10.29
N VAL A 122 -3.62 -14.09 -9.78
CA VAL A 122 -2.36 -14.65 -9.25
C VAL A 122 -1.21 -14.45 -10.25
N ASP A 123 -1.54 -14.42 -11.55
CA ASP A 123 -0.61 -14.07 -12.64
C ASP A 123 0.15 -12.77 -12.37
N ARG A 124 -0.49 -11.75 -11.71
CA ARG A 124 0.18 -10.49 -11.37
C ARG A 124 1.36 -10.68 -10.41
N ILE A 125 1.26 -11.63 -9.50
CA ILE A 125 2.36 -11.98 -8.59
C ILE A 125 3.54 -12.53 -9.39
N ILE A 126 3.25 -13.41 -10.36
CA ILE A 126 4.27 -14.03 -11.21
C ILE A 126 4.90 -13.02 -12.16
N GLU A 127 4.07 -12.15 -12.74
CA GLU A 127 4.50 -11.22 -13.78
C GLU A 127 5.23 -9.99 -13.24
N LEU A 128 4.88 -9.53 -12.04
CA LEU A 128 5.44 -8.31 -11.45
C LEU A 128 6.48 -8.60 -10.37
N GLU A 129 6.50 -9.78 -9.78
CA GLU A 129 7.40 -10.18 -8.69
C GLU A 129 7.50 -9.07 -7.59
N PRO A 130 6.36 -8.62 -7.02
CA PRO A 130 6.35 -7.51 -6.08
C PRO A 130 6.91 -7.92 -4.72
N ASP A 131 7.40 -6.95 -3.95
CA ASP A 131 7.86 -7.19 -2.58
C ASP A 131 6.70 -7.41 -1.60
N TYR A 132 5.55 -6.78 -1.89
CA TYR A 132 4.35 -6.81 -1.02
C TYR A 132 3.08 -7.03 -1.82
N ILE A 133 2.12 -7.68 -1.16
CA ILE A 133 0.71 -7.74 -1.59
C ILE A 133 -0.14 -7.10 -0.50
N LYS A 134 -0.92 -6.07 -0.86
CA LYS A 134 -1.90 -5.43 0.02
C LYS A 134 -3.28 -6.03 -0.24
N ILE A 135 -3.84 -6.67 0.77
CA ILE A 135 -5.14 -7.31 0.67
C ILE A 135 -6.23 -6.25 0.80
N ASP A 136 -7.08 -6.13 -0.24
CA ASP A 136 -8.21 -5.21 -0.27
C ASP A 136 -9.10 -5.36 0.96
N MET A 137 -9.49 -4.24 1.56
CA MET A 137 -10.29 -4.20 2.78
C MET A 137 -11.63 -4.96 2.63
N LYS A 138 -12.31 -4.89 1.48
CA LYS A 138 -13.62 -5.54 1.30
C LYS A 138 -13.46 -7.05 1.23
N LEU A 139 -12.44 -7.54 0.52
CA LEU A 139 -12.11 -8.97 0.50
C LEU A 139 -11.76 -9.44 1.91
N PHE A 140 -10.88 -8.72 2.61
CA PHE A 140 -10.48 -9.05 3.97
C PHE A 140 -11.66 -9.11 4.93
N LYS A 141 -12.52 -8.07 4.97
CA LYS A 141 -13.73 -8.01 5.81
C LYS A 141 -14.72 -9.14 5.51
N SER A 142 -14.84 -9.53 4.24
CA SER A 142 -15.67 -10.68 3.85
C SER A 142 -15.08 -11.99 4.37
N ALA A 143 -13.79 -12.19 4.19
CA ALA A 143 -13.07 -13.39 4.61
C ALA A 143 -13.02 -13.54 6.15
N ALA A 144 -12.88 -12.46 6.89
CA ALA A 144 -12.86 -12.46 8.34
C ALA A 144 -14.17 -12.98 8.97
N LYS A 145 -15.27 -12.99 8.20
CA LYS A 145 -16.55 -13.60 8.61
C LYS A 145 -16.57 -15.14 8.46
N GLY A 146 -15.53 -15.71 7.86
CA GLY A 146 -15.39 -17.15 7.66
C GLY A 146 -15.93 -17.66 6.31
N GLY A 147 -16.10 -18.98 6.23
CA GLY A 147 -16.63 -19.66 5.05
C GLY A 147 -15.66 -19.73 3.88
N THR A 148 -16.19 -19.83 2.66
CA THR A 148 -15.40 -19.97 1.43
C THR A 148 -14.43 -18.80 1.21
N ALA A 149 -14.85 -17.58 1.54
CA ALA A 149 -14.01 -16.38 1.38
C ALA A 149 -12.74 -16.47 2.24
N ALA A 150 -12.85 -16.97 3.48
CA ALA A 150 -11.71 -17.19 4.36
C ALA A 150 -10.73 -18.19 3.75
N ASN A 151 -11.22 -19.35 3.29
CA ASN A 151 -10.38 -20.39 2.72
C ASN A 151 -9.66 -19.91 1.45
N VAL A 152 -10.36 -19.14 0.60
CA VAL A 152 -9.78 -18.55 -0.61
C VAL A 152 -8.68 -17.57 -0.24
N LEU A 153 -8.94 -16.64 0.70
CA LEU A 153 -7.94 -15.66 1.10
C LEU A 153 -6.70 -16.30 1.72
N LEU A 154 -6.88 -17.27 2.62
CA LEU A 154 -5.76 -18.03 3.23
C LEU A 154 -4.92 -18.74 2.16
N SER A 155 -5.56 -19.29 1.11
CA SER A 155 -4.82 -19.90 0.01
C SER A 155 -4.04 -18.88 -0.83
N ILE A 156 -4.64 -17.73 -1.10
CA ILE A 156 -4.00 -16.65 -1.85
C ILE A 156 -2.79 -16.10 -1.10
N THR A 157 -2.93 -15.82 0.19
CA THR A 157 -1.83 -15.30 1.00
C THR A 157 -0.67 -16.30 1.09
N LEU A 158 -0.98 -17.60 1.21
CA LEU A 158 0.04 -18.65 1.19
C LEU A 158 0.79 -18.71 -0.15
N ILE A 159 0.09 -18.57 -1.29
CA ILE A 159 0.71 -18.51 -2.61
C ILE A 159 1.65 -17.31 -2.70
N ALA A 160 1.18 -16.12 -2.29
CA ALA A 160 1.98 -14.90 -2.32
C ALA A 160 3.25 -15.01 -1.45
N GLN A 161 3.12 -15.56 -0.24
CA GLN A 161 4.27 -15.80 0.65
C GLN A 161 5.29 -16.79 0.06
N ARG A 162 4.82 -17.85 -0.59
CA ARG A 162 5.72 -18.81 -1.28
C ARG A 162 6.40 -18.20 -2.50
N ALA A 163 5.81 -17.17 -3.11
CA ALA A 163 6.44 -16.37 -4.14
C ALA A 163 7.43 -15.33 -3.59
N GLY A 164 7.59 -15.24 -2.25
CA GLY A 164 8.51 -14.30 -1.61
C GLY A 164 7.88 -12.95 -1.22
N CYS A 165 6.58 -12.74 -1.48
CA CYS A 165 5.90 -11.50 -1.13
C CYS A 165 5.57 -11.45 0.36
N LYS A 166 5.67 -10.26 0.96
CA LYS A 166 5.12 -9.96 2.28
C LYS A 166 3.66 -9.55 2.15
N ILE A 167 2.86 -9.82 3.18
CA ILE A 167 1.44 -9.57 3.19
C ILE A 167 1.11 -8.37 4.07
N ILE A 168 0.35 -7.41 3.52
CA ILE A 168 -0.24 -6.28 4.25
C ILE A 168 -1.76 -6.50 4.25
N CYS A 169 -2.37 -6.62 5.43
CA CYS A 169 -3.83 -6.68 5.56
C CYS A 169 -4.38 -5.30 5.93
N GLU A 170 -5.38 -4.83 5.16
CA GLU A 170 -5.98 -3.53 5.35
C GLU A 170 -7.33 -3.56 6.06
N GLY A 171 -7.73 -2.42 6.62
CA GLY A 171 -9.03 -2.21 7.22
C GLY A 171 -9.25 -2.95 8.53
N ILE A 172 -8.20 -3.23 9.30
CA ILE A 172 -8.31 -3.92 10.58
C ILE A 172 -8.89 -2.97 11.64
N GLU A 173 -10.09 -3.28 12.15
CA GLU A 173 -10.81 -2.46 13.13
C GLU A 173 -11.09 -3.19 14.44
N THR A 174 -11.15 -4.54 14.40
CA THR A 174 -11.49 -5.36 15.55
C THR A 174 -10.37 -6.33 15.95
N LYS A 175 -10.43 -6.83 17.16
CA LYS A 175 -9.51 -7.86 17.66
C LYS A 175 -9.65 -9.16 16.85
N GLU A 176 -10.85 -9.54 16.48
CA GLU A 176 -11.15 -10.74 15.69
C GLU A 176 -10.52 -10.63 14.29
N GLU A 177 -10.61 -9.48 13.66
CA GLU A 177 -9.95 -9.19 12.38
C GLU A 177 -8.42 -9.22 12.52
N PHE A 178 -7.88 -8.71 13.63
CA PHE A 178 -6.45 -8.83 13.90
C PHE A 178 -6.02 -10.31 14.00
N PHE A 179 -6.81 -11.16 14.66
CA PHE A 179 -6.52 -12.58 14.75
C PHE A 179 -6.58 -13.27 13.40
N PHE A 180 -7.55 -12.92 12.57
CA PHE A 180 -7.65 -13.45 11.22
C PHE A 180 -6.48 -12.96 10.33
N ALA A 181 -6.01 -11.72 10.49
CA ALA A 181 -4.82 -11.24 9.80
C ALA A 181 -3.56 -12.07 10.16
N ILE A 182 -3.43 -12.50 11.44
CA ILE A 182 -2.36 -13.43 11.84
C ILE A 182 -2.54 -14.78 11.14
N ASP A 183 -3.76 -15.32 11.07
CA ASP A 183 -4.05 -16.59 10.37
C ASP A 183 -3.71 -16.48 8.87
N CYS A 184 -3.89 -15.31 8.26
CA CYS A 184 -3.45 -15.00 6.89
C CYS A 184 -1.93 -14.88 6.75
N GLY A 185 -1.17 -14.92 7.85
CA GLY A 185 0.28 -14.72 7.83
C GLY A 185 0.69 -13.29 7.50
N ALA A 186 -0.12 -12.29 7.90
CA ALA A 186 0.18 -10.88 7.64
C ALA A 186 1.50 -10.46 8.32
N ASP A 187 2.41 -9.89 7.53
CA ASP A 187 3.64 -9.26 8.00
C ASP A 187 3.34 -7.88 8.57
N TYR A 188 2.39 -7.16 7.95
CA TYR A 188 1.96 -5.82 8.31
C TYR A 188 0.43 -5.74 8.31
N ILE A 189 -0.07 -4.81 9.12
CA ILE A 189 -1.50 -4.53 9.21
C ILE A 189 -1.73 -3.03 9.22
N GLN A 190 -2.83 -2.61 8.60
CA GLN A 190 -3.29 -1.23 8.55
C GLN A 190 -4.75 -1.18 8.94
N GLY A 191 -5.14 -0.24 9.82
CA GLY A 191 -6.55 -0.07 10.19
C GLY A 191 -6.77 0.69 11.48
N TRP A 192 -8.02 1.03 11.72
CA TRP A 192 -8.44 1.87 12.84
C TRP A 192 -8.35 1.20 14.21
N LEU A 193 -8.13 -0.12 14.25
CA LEU A 193 -7.84 -0.80 15.51
C LEU A 193 -6.66 -0.14 16.25
N PHE A 194 -5.71 0.43 15.53
CA PHE A 194 -4.55 1.11 16.10
C PHE A 194 -4.76 2.61 16.14
N LYS A 195 -5.01 3.24 15.01
CA LYS A 195 -5.27 4.67 14.89
C LYS A 195 -5.92 5.02 13.55
N GLU A 196 -6.78 6.02 13.56
CA GLU A 196 -7.23 6.67 12.33
C GLU A 196 -6.07 7.45 11.68
N ALA A 197 -6.17 7.67 10.36
CA ALA A 197 -5.19 8.45 9.65
C ALA A 197 -5.16 9.91 10.16
N ILE A 198 -3.97 10.38 10.48
CA ILE A 198 -3.73 11.75 10.93
C ILE A 198 -2.60 12.39 10.13
N PRO A 199 -2.53 13.74 10.06
CA PRO A 199 -1.48 14.43 9.30
C PRO A 199 -0.08 14.29 9.87
N GLU A 200 0.06 13.83 11.12
CA GLU A 200 1.35 13.76 11.82
C GLU A 200 1.94 12.35 11.73
N VAL A 201 3.27 12.30 11.61
CA VAL A 201 4.00 11.02 11.78
C VAL A 201 4.10 10.70 13.27
N ILE A 202 3.60 9.52 13.65
CA ILE A 202 3.78 9.00 15.00
C ILE A 202 4.89 7.96 14.96
N ALA A 203 5.99 8.28 15.60
CA ALA A 203 7.11 7.37 15.80
C ALA A 203 7.22 7.02 17.29
N ASP A 204 6.16 6.44 17.85
CA ASP A 204 6.16 6.00 19.25
C ASP A 204 5.91 4.49 19.37
N ASP A 205 6.36 3.90 20.48
CA ASP A 205 6.21 2.49 20.78
C ASP A 205 4.83 2.11 21.34
N SER A 206 3.87 3.05 21.38
CA SER A 206 2.53 2.81 21.95
C SER A 206 1.80 1.66 21.24
N PHE A 207 2.04 1.51 19.94
CA PHE A 207 1.45 0.42 19.15
C PHE A 207 2.11 -0.93 19.44
N SER A 208 3.42 -0.98 19.76
CA SER A 208 4.15 -2.21 20.05
C SER A 208 3.58 -2.95 21.25
N SER A 209 3.20 -2.26 22.31
CA SER A 209 2.58 -2.84 23.50
C SER A 209 1.19 -3.39 23.20
N LYS A 210 0.38 -2.67 22.40
CA LYS A 210 -0.95 -3.12 21.96
C LYS A 210 -0.84 -4.35 21.06
N VAL A 211 0.08 -4.37 20.10
CA VAL A 211 0.32 -5.55 19.24
C VAL A 211 0.75 -6.76 20.07
N SER A 212 1.67 -6.58 21.00
CA SER A 212 2.15 -7.66 21.89
C SER A 212 1.03 -8.24 22.75
N HIS A 213 0.17 -7.37 23.30
CA HIS A 213 -1.00 -7.81 24.05
C HIS A 213 -1.98 -8.62 23.16
N LEU A 214 -2.30 -8.14 21.97
CA LEU A 214 -3.20 -8.82 21.04
C LEU A 214 -2.63 -10.18 20.58
N LYS A 215 -1.32 -10.26 20.30
CA LYS A 215 -0.65 -11.53 19.97
C LYS A 215 -0.74 -12.55 21.11
N ARG A 216 -0.58 -12.12 22.36
CA ARG A 216 -0.75 -13.01 23.52
C ARG A 216 -2.18 -13.56 23.59
N LEU A 217 -3.20 -12.70 23.46
CA LEU A 217 -4.60 -13.13 23.45
C LEU A 217 -4.91 -14.10 22.30
N TYR A 218 -4.28 -13.92 21.15
CA TYR A 218 -4.41 -14.85 20.03
C TYR A 218 -3.86 -16.23 20.39
N LEU A 219 -2.67 -16.32 21.01
CA LEU A 219 -2.07 -17.58 21.41
C LEU A 219 -2.89 -18.30 22.48
N GLU A 220 -3.42 -17.57 23.47
CA GLU A 220 -4.32 -18.10 24.49
C GLU A 220 -5.61 -18.69 23.89
N LYS A 221 -6.12 -18.15 22.78
CA LYS A 221 -7.30 -18.67 22.07
C LYS A 221 -7.01 -19.94 21.29
N LYS A 222 -5.77 -20.17 20.86
CA LYS A 222 -5.35 -21.33 20.04
C LYS A 222 -4.90 -22.52 20.91
N SER A 223 -4.56 -22.31 22.21
CA SER A 223 -4.25 -23.34 23.19
C SER A 223 -5.50 -23.97 23.74
#